data_ad62ce47f452c43d816003d777c10c0d
#
_entry.id   ad62ce47f452c43d816003d777c10c0d
#
_cell.length_a   1.000
_cell.length_b   1.000
_cell.length_c   1.000
_cell.angle_alpha   90.00
_cell.angle_beta   90.00
_cell.angle_gamma   90.00
#
_symmetry.space_group_name_H-M   'P 1'
#
loop_
_entity.id
_entity.type
_entity.pdbx_description
1 polymer ?
#
loop_
_entity_poly.entity_id
_entity_poly.type
_entity_poly.pdbx_seq_one_letter_code
_entity_poly.pdbx_strand_id
1 'polypeptide(L)'
;PTSNLLLYGETTDIATAKAEGVNIMIGPDWSPSGSKSSMHELKTADWWDRNVLGDIFTDFELVQTITTNIVDAIGWSEYTGRIREGLAADLVVLDTFEADPYRNVIEAVDPDVRLVVVGGLPVFGDVDIMQALDDETEIIHGEGFSKAIDITYEGVPEAQQSYSEMIDYLSGCNDGKDVPIEYLFTMGDERYFDVLNRTPSFQNGRNIDLWSEFYDIE
;
A
#
# COMPACT_ATOMS: atom_id res chain seq x y z
N PRO A 1 9.38 1.65 -5.99
CA PRO A 1 10.47 0.79 -6.47
C PRO A 1 9.99 -0.49 -7.15
N THR A 2 8.90 -1.10 -6.70
CA THR A 2 8.44 -2.41 -7.19
C THR A 2 8.28 -2.45 -8.71
N SER A 3 7.57 -1.52 -9.31
CA SER A 3 7.38 -1.44 -10.76
C SER A 3 8.73 -1.32 -11.50
N ASN A 4 9.62 -0.45 -11.02
CA ASN A 4 10.94 -0.27 -11.63
C ASN A 4 11.77 -1.56 -11.58
N LEU A 5 11.78 -2.22 -10.43
CA LEU A 5 12.52 -3.47 -10.26
C LEU A 5 11.96 -4.60 -11.13
N LEU A 6 10.63 -4.73 -11.22
CA LEU A 6 9.99 -5.74 -12.06
C LEU A 6 10.22 -5.49 -13.56
N LEU A 7 10.10 -4.25 -14.03
CA LEU A 7 10.19 -3.92 -15.44
C LEU A 7 11.62 -3.78 -15.94
N TYR A 8 12.51 -3.22 -15.13
CA TYR A 8 13.85 -2.82 -15.55
C TYR A 8 14.98 -3.55 -14.81
N GLY A 9 14.66 -4.23 -13.70
CA GLY A 9 15.65 -4.89 -12.84
C GLY A 9 16.50 -3.93 -12.01
N GLU A 10 16.21 -2.65 -12.08
CA GLU A 10 16.91 -1.57 -11.37
C GLU A 10 15.95 -0.45 -11.01
N THR A 11 16.33 0.41 -10.09
CA THR A 11 15.59 1.61 -9.72
C THR A 11 16.53 2.82 -9.76
N THR A 12 16.00 4.00 -9.44
CA THR A 12 16.77 5.25 -9.33
C THR A 12 17.99 5.06 -8.41
N ASP A 13 19.06 5.79 -8.65
CA ASP A 13 20.27 5.79 -7.78
C ASP A 13 19.94 6.41 -6.41
N ILE A 14 19.32 5.60 -5.57
CA ILE A 14 18.84 5.98 -4.23
C ILE A 14 20.02 6.28 -3.29
N ALA A 15 21.13 5.54 -3.43
CA ALA A 15 22.28 5.74 -2.57
C ALA A 15 22.89 7.14 -2.76
N THR A 16 23.07 7.56 -4.00
CA THR A 16 23.53 8.92 -4.31
C THR A 16 22.50 9.97 -3.88
N ALA A 17 21.22 9.76 -4.17
CA ALA A 17 20.17 10.69 -3.77
C ALA A 17 20.15 10.92 -2.26
N LYS A 18 20.26 9.83 -1.47
CA LYS A 18 20.34 9.94 0.00
C LYS A 18 21.61 10.67 0.46
N ALA A 19 22.75 10.34 -0.12
CA ALA A 19 24.03 10.98 0.25
C ALA A 19 24.04 12.49 -0.04
N GLU A 20 23.35 12.91 -1.09
CA GLU A 20 23.19 14.34 -1.47
C GLU A 20 22.05 15.04 -0.70
N GLY A 21 21.37 14.34 0.20
CA GLY A 21 20.28 14.90 1.02
C GLY A 21 18.99 15.20 0.23
N VAL A 22 18.77 14.51 -0.87
CA VAL A 22 17.52 14.62 -1.62
C VAL A 22 16.36 14.04 -0.80
N ASN A 23 15.24 14.74 -0.77
CA ASN A 23 14.04 14.25 -0.12
C ASN A 23 13.45 13.08 -0.94
N ILE A 24 13.57 11.87 -0.42
CA ILE A 24 13.15 10.64 -1.09
C ILE A 24 11.72 10.32 -0.68
N MET A 25 10.86 10.08 -1.68
CA MET A 25 9.48 9.67 -1.52
C MET A 25 9.24 8.37 -2.26
N ILE A 26 8.35 7.55 -1.72
CA ILE A 26 7.94 6.29 -2.32
C ILE A 26 6.43 6.28 -2.47
N GLY A 27 5.96 5.85 -3.63
CA GLY A 27 4.55 5.64 -3.90
C GLY A 27 4.36 4.47 -4.85
N PRO A 28 3.21 3.78 -4.79
CA PRO A 28 2.87 2.74 -5.74
C PRO A 28 2.72 3.35 -7.14
N ASP A 29 3.18 2.61 -8.12
CA ASP A 29 3.02 2.90 -9.53
C ASP A 29 1.83 2.09 -10.10
N TRP A 30 1.84 1.80 -11.36
CA TRP A 30 0.81 1.04 -12.04
C TRP A 30 0.64 -0.37 -11.46
N SER A 31 -0.56 -0.70 -11.00
CA SER A 31 -0.84 -1.93 -10.25
C SER A 31 -0.49 -3.24 -10.96
N PRO A 32 -0.52 -3.37 -12.31
CA PRO A 32 -0.06 -4.60 -12.98
C PRO A 32 1.43 -4.88 -12.84
N SER A 33 2.27 -3.87 -12.64
CA SER A 33 3.72 -4.03 -12.47
C SER A 33 4.25 -3.48 -11.16
N GLY A 34 3.41 -2.80 -10.41
CA GLY A 34 3.76 -2.19 -9.13
C GLY A 34 3.07 -2.88 -7.97
N SER A 35 3.22 -2.28 -6.82
CA SER A 35 2.52 -2.69 -5.62
C SER A 35 1.13 -2.03 -5.54
N LYS A 36 0.26 -2.61 -4.72
CA LYS A 36 -1.11 -2.10 -4.52
C LYS A 36 -1.19 -0.97 -3.51
N SER A 37 -0.21 -0.83 -2.65
CA SER A 37 -0.24 0.12 -1.54
C SER A 37 1.15 0.65 -1.21
N SER A 38 1.19 1.77 -0.49
CA SER A 38 2.44 2.34 0.03
C SER A 38 3.12 1.40 1.03
N MET A 39 2.38 0.58 1.76
CA MET A 39 2.95 -0.43 2.67
C MET A 39 3.67 -1.53 1.89
N HIS A 40 3.16 -1.94 0.74
CA HIS A 40 3.85 -2.85 -0.18
C HIS A 40 5.15 -2.26 -0.71
N GLU A 41 5.10 -1.02 -1.20
CA GLU A 41 6.29 -0.33 -1.68
C GLU A 41 7.36 -0.20 -0.58
N LEU A 42 6.93 0.02 0.66
CA LEU A 42 7.83 0.12 1.81
C LEU A 42 8.58 -1.18 2.06
N LYS A 43 7.90 -2.34 1.96
CA LYS A 43 8.53 -3.66 2.08
C LYS A 43 9.56 -3.90 0.99
N THR A 44 9.23 -3.54 -0.24
CA THR A 44 10.17 -3.64 -1.37
C THR A 44 11.38 -2.73 -1.17
N ALA A 45 11.16 -1.52 -0.67
CA ALA A 45 12.23 -0.57 -0.36
C ALA A 45 13.14 -1.08 0.76
N ASP A 46 12.59 -1.62 1.85
CA ASP A 46 13.33 -2.22 2.94
C ASP A 46 14.18 -3.42 2.45
N TRP A 47 13.56 -4.30 1.64
CA TRP A 47 14.29 -5.42 1.07
C TRP A 47 15.45 -4.97 0.17
N TRP A 48 15.22 -3.95 -0.69
CA TRP A 48 16.24 -3.40 -1.57
C TRP A 48 17.36 -2.73 -0.79
N ASP A 49 17.00 -1.97 0.25
CA ASP A 49 17.96 -1.32 1.12
C ASP A 49 18.91 -2.31 1.77
N ARG A 50 18.38 -3.35 2.40
CA ARG A 50 19.19 -4.36 3.09
C ARG A 50 20.02 -5.23 2.18
N ASN A 51 19.50 -5.60 0.99
CA ASN A 51 20.14 -6.59 0.13
C ASN A 51 21.00 -5.99 -0.98
N VAL A 52 20.77 -4.74 -1.35
CA VAL A 52 21.44 -4.10 -2.49
C VAL A 52 22.15 -2.82 -2.10
N LEU A 53 21.52 -1.93 -1.32
CA LEU A 53 22.11 -0.63 -0.96
C LEU A 53 23.08 -0.72 0.23
N GLY A 54 23.00 -1.80 1.02
CA GLY A 54 23.87 -2.01 2.19
C GLY A 54 23.33 -1.42 3.48
N ASP A 55 22.00 -1.38 3.64
CA ASP A 55 21.29 -0.98 4.86
C ASP A 55 21.58 0.48 5.23
N ILE A 56 21.36 1.37 4.27
CA ILE A 56 21.68 2.81 4.43
C ILE A 56 20.54 3.61 5.07
N PHE A 57 19.33 3.05 5.15
CA PHE A 57 18.18 3.68 5.80
C PHE A 57 17.91 3.07 7.18
N THR A 58 17.49 3.90 8.11
CA THR A 58 16.84 3.43 9.34
C THR A 58 15.37 3.14 9.05
N ASP A 59 14.72 2.29 9.88
CA ASP A 59 13.28 2.02 9.78
C ASP A 59 12.44 3.30 9.84
N PHE A 60 12.83 4.25 10.69
CA PHE A 60 12.20 5.56 10.76
C PHE A 60 12.28 6.32 9.43
N GLU A 61 13.45 6.40 8.82
CA GLU A 61 13.63 7.08 7.53
C GLU A 61 12.82 6.39 6.42
N LEU A 62 12.76 5.05 6.40
CA LEU A 62 11.92 4.31 5.46
C LEU A 62 10.45 4.68 5.62
N VAL A 63 9.91 4.70 6.84
CA VAL A 63 8.51 5.10 7.09
C VAL A 63 8.28 6.57 6.69
N GLN A 64 9.25 7.44 6.87
CA GLN A 64 9.13 8.83 6.42
C GLN A 64 8.94 8.94 4.90
N THR A 65 9.50 8.02 4.10
CA THR A 65 9.36 8.04 2.63
C THR A 65 7.91 7.91 2.14
N ILE A 66 7.04 7.27 2.92
CA ILE A 66 5.61 7.10 2.61
C ILE A 66 4.70 8.02 3.42
N THR A 67 5.25 8.88 4.27
CA THR A 67 4.49 9.77 5.16
C THR A 67 4.97 11.22 5.04
N THR A 68 5.83 11.65 5.95
CA THR A 68 6.23 13.05 6.11
C THR A 68 6.98 13.61 4.91
N ASN A 69 7.82 12.81 4.25
CA ASN A 69 8.59 13.27 3.10
C ASN A 69 7.69 13.67 1.94
N ILE A 70 6.57 12.95 1.74
CA ILE A 70 5.59 13.26 0.69
C ILE A 70 4.98 14.64 0.92
N VAL A 71 4.43 14.88 2.11
CA VAL A 71 3.73 16.13 2.40
C VAL A 71 4.67 17.32 2.44
N ASP A 72 5.92 17.13 2.84
CA ASP A 72 6.95 18.18 2.79
C ASP A 72 7.30 18.55 1.34
N ALA A 73 7.41 17.56 0.45
CA ALA A 73 7.73 17.79 -0.96
C ALA A 73 6.61 18.50 -1.73
N ILE A 74 5.34 18.16 -1.45
CA ILE A 74 4.20 18.78 -2.15
C ILE A 74 3.66 20.03 -1.43
N GLY A 75 4.26 20.42 -0.31
CA GLY A 75 3.88 21.64 0.44
C GLY A 75 2.60 21.49 1.27
N TRP A 76 2.25 20.27 1.69
CA TRP A 76 1.03 19.98 2.45
C TRP A 76 1.27 19.72 3.94
N SER A 77 2.48 19.96 4.44
CA SER A 77 2.87 19.71 5.83
C SER A 77 2.09 20.50 6.89
N GLU A 78 1.41 21.59 6.47
CA GLU A 78 0.51 22.37 7.33
C GLU A 78 -0.92 21.81 7.36
N TYR A 79 -1.23 20.77 6.57
CA TYR A 79 -2.57 20.18 6.48
C TYR A 79 -2.60 18.74 6.97
N THR A 80 -1.61 17.92 6.66
CA THR A 80 -1.60 16.48 6.96
C THR A 80 -0.18 15.91 7.08
N GLY A 81 -0.07 14.57 7.21
CA GLY A 81 1.18 13.79 7.19
C GLY A 81 1.88 13.66 8.53
N ARG A 82 1.33 14.23 9.59
CA ARG A 82 1.85 14.15 10.97
C ARG A 82 0.71 14.11 11.98
N ILE A 83 0.94 13.45 13.09
CA ILE A 83 0.02 13.52 14.25
C ILE A 83 0.36 14.79 15.03
N ARG A 84 -0.38 15.85 14.76
CA ARG A 84 -0.22 17.17 15.39
C ARG A 84 -1.57 17.87 15.48
N GLU A 85 -1.83 18.56 16.58
CA GLU A 85 -3.03 19.38 16.75
C GLU A 85 -3.18 20.38 15.59
N GLY A 86 -4.39 20.46 15.03
CA GLY A 86 -4.75 21.36 13.92
C GLY A 86 -4.55 20.78 12.54
N LEU A 87 -3.95 19.58 12.39
CA LEU A 87 -3.86 18.89 11.11
C LEU A 87 -5.07 17.97 10.88
N ALA A 88 -5.29 17.58 9.63
CA ALA A 88 -6.26 16.55 9.28
C ALA A 88 -5.94 15.24 10.00
N ALA A 89 -6.98 14.58 10.48
CA ALA A 89 -6.84 13.28 11.12
C ALA A 89 -6.84 12.17 10.04
N ASP A 90 -5.72 12.07 9.33
CA ASP A 90 -5.42 10.98 8.39
C ASP A 90 -4.54 9.97 9.14
N LEU A 91 -5.13 8.88 9.59
CA LEU A 91 -4.50 7.97 10.55
C LEU A 91 -4.63 6.52 10.08
N VAL A 92 -3.60 5.72 10.33
CA VAL A 92 -3.64 4.27 10.22
C VAL A 92 -3.30 3.68 11.59
N VAL A 93 -4.14 2.78 12.08
CA VAL A 93 -3.93 2.01 13.30
C VAL A 93 -3.60 0.58 12.91
N LEU A 94 -2.48 0.08 13.41
CA LEU A 94 -1.99 -1.27 13.13
C LEU A 94 -1.98 -2.12 14.40
N ASP A 95 -2.09 -3.42 14.24
CA ASP A 95 -1.75 -4.36 15.31
C ASP A 95 -0.26 -4.21 15.68
N THR A 96 0.05 -4.49 16.96
CA THR A 96 1.42 -4.41 17.47
C THR A 96 1.98 -5.81 17.64
N PHE A 97 2.95 -6.16 16.81
CA PHE A 97 3.66 -7.45 16.84
C PHE A 97 5.18 -7.28 16.87
N GLU A 98 5.70 -6.08 16.56
CA GLU A 98 7.11 -5.73 16.66
C GLU A 98 7.35 -4.73 17.81
N ALA A 99 8.52 -4.81 18.43
CA ALA A 99 8.91 -3.92 19.53
C ALA A 99 9.25 -2.51 19.04
N ASP A 100 9.86 -2.39 17.86
CA ASP A 100 10.11 -1.12 17.20
C ASP A 100 8.88 -0.70 16.39
N PRO A 101 8.29 0.47 16.62
CA PRO A 101 7.06 0.88 15.94
C PRO A 101 7.26 1.11 14.43
N TYR A 102 8.45 1.50 13.99
CA TYR A 102 8.72 1.71 12.57
C TYR A 102 8.91 0.38 11.85
N ARG A 103 9.60 -0.58 12.50
CA ARG A 103 9.67 -1.95 11.99
C ARG A 103 8.28 -2.58 11.91
N ASN A 104 7.43 -2.34 12.89
CA ASN A 104 6.04 -2.81 12.88
C ASN A 104 5.26 -2.29 11.65
N VAL A 105 5.45 -1.02 11.27
CA VAL A 105 4.84 -0.46 10.03
C VAL A 105 5.38 -1.15 8.79
N ILE A 106 6.69 -1.40 8.72
CA ILE A 106 7.34 -2.03 7.58
C ILE A 106 6.85 -3.46 7.38
N GLU A 107 6.69 -4.22 8.47
CA GLU A 107 6.30 -5.64 8.43
C GLU A 107 4.78 -5.86 8.33
N ALA A 108 3.95 -4.85 8.67
CA ALA A 108 2.50 -5.00 8.72
C ALA A 108 1.91 -5.35 7.34
N VAL A 109 0.92 -6.24 7.34
CA VAL A 109 0.16 -6.69 6.16
C VAL A 109 -1.31 -6.27 6.29
N ASP A 110 -2.11 -6.48 5.24
CA ASP A 110 -3.50 -6.03 5.22
C ASP A 110 -4.33 -6.49 6.43
N PRO A 111 -4.24 -7.74 6.92
CA PRO A 111 -4.94 -8.17 8.13
C PRO A 111 -4.59 -7.35 9.38
N ASP A 112 -3.36 -6.82 9.47
CA ASP A 112 -2.87 -6.07 10.63
C ASP A 112 -3.41 -4.64 10.70
N VAL A 113 -4.06 -4.16 9.62
CA VAL A 113 -4.68 -2.83 9.59
C VAL A 113 -5.97 -2.85 10.40
N ARG A 114 -5.97 -2.25 11.57
CA ARG A 114 -7.12 -2.22 12.47
C ARG A 114 -8.10 -1.11 12.16
N LEU A 115 -7.60 0.04 11.71
CA LEU A 115 -8.44 1.18 11.35
C LEU A 115 -7.69 2.14 10.43
N VAL A 116 -8.37 2.62 9.41
CA VAL A 116 -7.94 3.75 8.58
C VAL A 116 -8.96 4.88 8.75
N VAL A 117 -8.45 6.06 9.04
CA VAL A 117 -9.22 7.29 9.18
C VAL A 117 -8.72 8.30 8.16
N VAL A 118 -9.63 8.91 7.43
CA VAL A 118 -9.32 9.97 6.45
C VAL A 118 -10.14 11.22 6.78
N GLY A 119 -9.45 12.32 7.00
CA GLY A 119 -10.11 13.57 7.38
C GLY A 119 -10.94 13.49 8.68
N GLY A 120 -10.64 12.54 9.54
CA GLY A 120 -11.39 12.28 10.78
C GLY A 120 -12.54 11.27 10.64
N LEU A 121 -12.80 10.74 9.44
CA LEU A 121 -13.84 9.73 9.20
C LEU A 121 -13.23 8.33 9.11
N PRO A 122 -13.79 7.33 9.78
CA PRO A 122 -13.35 5.94 9.64
C PRO A 122 -13.78 5.42 8.26
N VAL A 123 -12.83 4.89 7.47
CA VAL A 123 -13.13 4.44 6.10
C VAL A 123 -12.88 2.95 5.90
N PHE A 124 -12.04 2.33 6.73
CA PHE A 124 -11.70 0.91 6.61
C PHE A 124 -11.15 0.41 7.95
N GLY A 125 -11.47 -0.83 8.31
CA GLY A 125 -10.88 -1.42 9.53
C GLY A 125 -11.51 -2.73 9.95
N ASP A 126 -11.18 -3.15 11.17
CA ASP A 126 -11.82 -4.31 11.80
C ASP A 126 -13.31 -4.11 11.91
N VAL A 127 -14.07 -5.17 11.65
CA VAL A 127 -15.54 -5.12 11.59
C VAL A 127 -16.15 -4.55 12.88
N ASP A 128 -15.67 -4.99 14.03
CA ASP A 128 -16.18 -4.54 15.34
C ASP A 128 -15.84 -3.07 15.63
N ILE A 129 -14.68 -2.60 15.19
CA ILE A 129 -14.28 -1.21 15.33
C ILE A 129 -15.10 -0.31 14.41
N MET A 130 -15.19 -0.66 13.15
CA MET A 130 -15.92 0.13 12.15
C MET A 130 -17.39 0.21 12.50
N GLN A 131 -18.06 -0.89 12.82
CA GLN A 131 -19.47 -0.92 13.22
C GLN A 131 -19.78 -0.19 14.54
N ALA A 132 -18.78 0.04 15.37
CA ALA A 132 -18.93 0.87 16.58
C ALA A 132 -18.80 2.37 16.29
N LEU A 133 -18.22 2.75 15.15
CA LEU A 133 -17.97 4.14 14.74
C LEU A 133 -18.95 4.62 13.67
N ASP A 134 -19.44 3.70 12.84
CA ASP A 134 -20.30 3.99 11.70
C ASP A 134 -21.30 2.85 11.47
N ASP A 135 -22.59 3.19 11.32
CA ASP A 135 -23.69 2.23 11.12
C ASP A 135 -23.85 1.81 9.64
N GLU A 136 -23.21 2.47 8.67
CA GLU A 136 -23.38 2.29 7.22
C GLU A 136 -22.22 1.52 6.56
N THR A 137 -21.52 0.67 7.31
CA THR A 137 -20.38 -0.08 6.81
C THR A 137 -20.77 -1.33 6.04
N GLU A 138 -20.01 -1.64 4.98
CA GLU A 138 -20.07 -2.90 4.24
C GLU A 138 -18.94 -3.84 4.67
N ILE A 139 -19.24 -5.15 4.74
CA ILE A 139 -18.22 -6.15 5.10
C ILE A 139 -17.56 -6.69 3.82
N ILE A 140 -16.24 -6.62 3.79
CA ILE A 140 -15.42 -7.22 2.74
C ILE A 140 -14.63 -8.40 3.30
N HIS A 141 -14.38 -9.39 2.46
CA HIS A 141 -13.71 -10.62 2.85
C HIS A 141 -12.38 -10.77 2.10
N GLY A 142 -11.30 -10.95 2.85
CA GLY A 142 -10.01 -11.39 2.35
C GLY A 142 -9.77 -12.88 2.62
N GLU A 143 -8.62 -13.39 2.25
CA GLU A 143 -8.24 -14.78 2.53
C GLU A 143 -7.94 -14.95 4.02
N GLY A 144 -8.91 -15.49 4.76
CA GLY A 144 -8.78 -15.76 6.19
C GLY A 144 -9.08 -14.58 7.14
N PHE A 145 -9.53 -13.44 6.63
CA PHE A 145 -9.91 -12.30 7.45
C PHE A 145 -11.14 -11.56 6.87
N SER A 146 -11.76 -10.71 7.67
CA SER A 146 -12.83 -9.81 7.24
C SER A 146 -12.57 -8.42 7.77
N LYS A 147 -12.88 -7.42 6.96
CA LYS A 147 -12.82 -6.00 7.31
C LYS A 147 -14.16 -5.34 6.98
N ALA A 148 -14.40 -4.18 7.53
CA ALA A 148 -15.51 -3.33 7.14
C ALA A 148 -14.98 -2.07 6.44
N ILE A 149 -15.76 -1.57 5.49
CA ILE A 149 -15.42 -0.40 4.68
C ILE A 149 -16.61 0.53 4.57
N ASP A 150 -16.39 1.84 4.65
CA ASP A 150 -17.27 2.87 4.17
C ASP A 150 -16.45 3.87 3.35
N ILE A 151 -16.80 4.02 2.08
CA ILE A 151 -16.17 4.96 1.14
C ILE A 151 -17.14 6.07 0.71
N THR A 152 -18.31 6.14 1.31
CA THR A 152 -19.26 7.22 1.05
C THR A 152 -18.80 8.50 1.76
N TYR A 153 -18.96 9.62 1.08
CA TYR A 153 -18.56 10.91 1.64
C TYR A 153 -19.72 11.89 1.53
N GLU A 154 -20.36 12.19 2.65
CA GLU A 154 -21.45 13.17 2.71
C GLU A 154 -20.98 14.53 2.16
N GLY A 155 -21.76 15.09 1.25
CA GLY A 155 -21.46 16.41 0.67
C GLY A 155 -20.49 16.42 -0.51
N VAL A 156 -19.96 15.28 -0.91
CA VAL A 156 -19.17 15.09 -2.14
C VAL A 156 -19.98 14.28 -3.14
N PRO A 157 -20.61 14.88 -4.15
CA PRO A 157 -21.51 14.18 -5.09
C PRO A 157 -20.85 12.98 -5.79
N GLU A 158 -19.55 13.06 -6.03
CA GLU A 158 -18.75 12.03 -6.69
C GLU A 158 -18.41 10.86 -5.77
N ALA A 159 -18.56 11.00 -4.45
CA ALA A 159 -18.27 9.99 -3.42
C ALA A 159 -19.52 9.53 -2.68
N GLN A 160 -20.64 9.35 -3.42
CA GLN A 160 -21.90 8.85 -2.87
C GLN A 160 -22.15 7.38 -3.18
N GLN A 161 -21.26 6.73 -3.91
CA GLN A 161 -21.37 5.31 -4.23
C GLN A 161 -20.80 4.48 -3.09
N SER A 162 -21.53 3.46 -2.68
CA SER A 162 -21.04 2.43 -1.77
C SER A 162 -19.98 1.56 -2.44
N TYR A 163 -19.25 0.79 -1.66
CA TYR A 163 -18.27 -0.16 -2.19
C TYR A 163 -18.93 -1.19 -3.13
N SER A 164 -20.06 -1.75 -2.74
CA SER A 164 -20.81 -2.72 -3.57
C SER A 164 -21.26 -2.10 -4.90
N GLU A 165 -21.80 -0.87 -4.88
CA GLU A 165 -22.22 -0.19 -6.10
C GLU A 165 -21.03 0.09 -7.04
N MET A 166 -19.88 0.43 -6.50
CA MET A 166 -18.65 0.64 -7.28
C MET A 166 -18.16 -0.67 -7.92
N ILE A 167 -18.19 -1.77 -7.17
CA ILE A 167 -17.80 -3.09 -7.68
C ILE A 167 -18.76 -3.53 -8.79
N ASP A 168 -20.07 -3.36 -8.60
CA ASP A 168 -21.08 -3.68 -9.62
C ASP A 168 -20.89 -2.86 -10.90
N TYR A 169 -20.63 -1.57 -10.77
CA TYR A 169 -20.34 -0.68 -11.91
C TYR A 169 -19.09 -1.12 -12.67
N LEU A 170 -17.99 -1.38 -11.97
CA LEU A 170 -16.73 -1.81 -12.60
C LEU A 170 -16.84 -3.19 -13.24
N SER A 171 -17.57 -4.10 -12.62
CA SER A 171 -17.87 -5.43 -13.18
C SER A 171 -18.68 -5.34 -14.47
N GLY A 172 -19.63 -4.42 -14.54
CA GLY A 172 -20.40 -4.13 -15.76
C GLY A 172 -19.56 -3.55 -16.89
N CYS A 173 -18.48 -2.82 -16.57
CA CYS A 173 -17.56 -2.26 -17.58
C CYS A 173 -16.63 -3.33 -18.20
N ASN A 174 -16.52 -4.49 -17.61
CA ASN A 174 -15.56 -5.54 -18.01
C ASN A 174 -16.13 -6.53 -19.06
N ASP A 175 -17.22 -6.20 -19.78
CA ASP A 175 -17.83 -7.00 -20.87
C ASP A 175 -17.97 -8.51 -20.56
N GLY A 176 -18.27 -8.87 -19.30
CA GLY A 176 -18.50 -10.25 -18.88
C GLY A 176 -17.23 -11.12 -18.82
N LYS A 177 -16.07 -10.54 -18.82
CA LYS A 177 -14.84 -11.26 -18.44
C LYS A 177 -14.83 -11.36 -16.91
N ASP A 178 -15.00 -12.59 -16.42
CA ASP A 178 -14.93 -12.95 -15.00
C ASP A 178 -13.49 -12.82 -14.46
N VAL A 179 -12.93 -11.62 -14.50
CA VAL A 179 -11.81 -11.31 -13.62
C VAL A 179 -12.45 -10.76 -12.35
N PRO A 180 -12.47 -11.50 -11.24
CA PRO A 180 -13.00 -10.97 -10.01
C PRO A 180 -12.21 -9.73 -9.63
N ILE A 181 -12.87 -8.57 -9.64
CA ILE A 181 -12.25 -7.31 -9.16
C ILE A 181 -11.79 -7.49 -7.73
N GLU A 182 -12.48 -8.31 -6.93
CA GLU A 182 -12.05 -8.81 -5.64
C GLU A 182 -10.61 -9.34 -5.64
N TYR A 183 -10.17 -9.95 -6.72
CA TYR A 183 -8.79 -10.47 -6.84
C TYR A 183 -7.72 -9.37 -6.83
N LEU A 184 -8.05 -8.17 -7.27
CA LEU A 184 -7.15 -7.02 -7.22
C LEU A 184 -6.95 -6.49 -5.79
N PHE A 185 -7.92 -6.74 -4.90
CA PHE A 185 -7.91 -6.26 -3.52
C PHE A 185 -7.55 -7.33 -2.49
N THR A 186 -7.61 -8.62 -2.87
CA THR A 186 -7.41 -9.75 -1.95
C THR A 186 -6.09 -10.49 -2.13
N MET A 187 -5.24 -10.09 -3.06
CA MET A 187 -3.91 -10.67 -3.12
C MET A 187 -3.07 -10.17 -1.94
N GLY A 188 -2.99 -11.01 -0.93
CA GLY A 188 -2.15 -10.76 0.23
C GLY A 188 -0.71 -10.47 -0.18
N ASP A 189 -0.05 -9.65 0.59
CA ASP A 189 1.34 -9.24 0.45
C ASP A 189 2.32 -10.42 0.32
N GLU A 190 1.99 -11.55 0.93
CA GLU A 190 2.83 -12.73 1.01
C GLU A 190 3.25 -13.29 -0.35
N ARG A 191 2.38 -13.24 -1.37
CA ARG A 191 2.72 -13.74 -2.71
C ARG A 191 3.77 -12.88 -3.39
N TYR A 192 3.74 -11.59 -3.18
CA TYR A 192 4.69 -10.64 -3.76
C TYR A 192 6.10 -10.84 -3.20
N PHE A 193 6.21 -11.03 -1.88
CA PHE A 193 7.48 -11.31 -1.22
C PHE A 193 8.04 -12.68 -1.57
N ASP A 194 7.17 -13.67 -1.69
CA ASP A 194 7.59 -15.02 -2.11
C ASP A 194 8.22 -15.01 -3.51
N VAL A 195 7.71 -14.17 -4.40
CA VAL A 195 8.30 -13.98 -5.74
C VAL A 195 9.65 -13.26 -5.67
N LEU A 196 9.75 -12.17 -4.91
CA LEU A 196 11.01 -11.46 -4.73
C LEU A 196 12.06 -12.34 -4.04
N ASN A 197 11.67 -13.15 -3.07
CA ASN A 197 12.57 -14.06 -2.37
C ASN A 197 12.96 -15.31 -3.16
N ARG A 198 12.12 -15.79 -4.08
CA ARG A 198 12.35 -17.01 -4.85
C ARG A 198 13.20 -16.82 -6.10
N THR A 199 13.44 -15.60 -6.56
CA THR A 199 14.14 -15.35 -7.81
C THR A 199 15.57 -14.86 -7.62
N PRO A 200 16.57 -15.78 -7.70
CA PRO A 200 17.99 -15.41 -7.75
C PRO A 200 18.33 -14.49 -8.94
N SER A 201 17.45 -14.42 -9.93
CA SER A 201 17.59 -13.65 -11.18
C SER A 201 17.27 -12.15 -11.01
N PHE A 202 16.70 -11.70 -9.89
CA PHE A 202 16.57 -10.28 -9.59
C PHE A 202 17.93 -9.54 -9.58
N GLN A 203 19.00 -10.28 -9.28
CA GLN A 203 20.37 -9.75 -9.33
C GLN A 203 20.88 -9.45 -10.74
N ASN A 204 20.21 -9.96 -11.80
CA ASN A 204 20.67 -9.83 -13.19
C ASN A 204 19.67 -9.12 -14.13
N GLY A 205 18.63 -8.51 -13.59
CA GLY A 205 17.81 -7.50 -14.30
C GLY A 205 17.02 -7.95 -15.51
N ARG A 206 16.81 -9.26 -15.73
CA ARG A 206 16.03 -9.77 -16.88
C ARG A 206 15.40 -11.12 -16.58
N ASN A 207 14.24 -11.14 -15.99
CA ASN A 207 13.40 -12.31 -16.08
C ASN A 207 11.97 -11.95 -16.50
N ILE A 208 11.71 -12.11 -17.79
CA ILE A 208 10.40 -11.93 -18.43
C ILE A 208 9.45 -13.08 -18.03
N ASP A 209 9.98 -14.18 -17.49
CA ASP A 209 9.20 -15.36 -17.11
C ASP A 209 8.33 -15.15 -15.85
N LEU A 210 8.56 -14.08 -15.06
CA LEU A 210 7.70 -13.71 -13.92
C LEU A 210 6.27 -13.36 -14.34
N TRP A 211 6.09 -12.86 -15.57
CA TRP A 211 4.78 -12.52 -16.10
C TRP A 211 3.92 -13.74 -16.43
N SER A 212 4.55 -14.85 -16.83
CA SER A 212 3.84 -16.09 -17.15
C SER A 212 3.26 -16.80 -15.92
N GLU A 213 3.82 -16.57 -14.72
CA GLU A 213 3.29 -17.13 -13.48
C GLU A 213 2.16 -16.28 -12.87
N PHE A 214 2.08 -14.99 -13.23
CA PHE A 214 1.05 -14.07 -12.74
C PHE A 214 -0.15 -13.94 -13.69
N TYR A 215 0.06 -14.12 -14.94
CA TYR A 215 -0.96 -14.07 -15.96
C TYR A 215 -0.86 -15.36 -16.78
N ASP A 216 -1.81 -16.29 -16.57
CA ASP A 216 -2.11 -17.35 -17.53
C ASP A 216 -2.62 -16.65 -18.82
N ILE A 217 -1.69 -16.11 -19.61
CA ILE A 217 -2.00 -15.54 -20.91
C ILE A 217 -1.78 -16.68 -21.91
N GLU A 218 -2.81 -17.50 -22.13
CA GLU A 218 -2.98 -18.24 -23.36
C GLU A 218 -3.45 -17.33 -24.50
#